data_e0a4faabfb153446f211310f682f6a76
#
_entry.id   e0a4faabfb153446f211310f682f6a76
#
_cell.length_a   1.000
_cell.length_b   1.000
_cell.length_c   1.000
_cell.angle_alpha   90.00
_cell.angle_beta   90.00
_cell.angle_gamma   90.00
#
_symmetry.space_group_name_H-M   'P 1'
#
loop_
_entity.id
_entity.type
_entity.pdbx_description
1 polymer ?
#
loop_
_entity_poly.entity_id
_entity_poly.type
_entity_poly.pdbx_seq_one_letter_code
_entity_poly.pdbx_strand_id
1 'polypeptide(L)'
;MKMKYPKEYLDEIKLRLKVSSVVGKYIQLKKRGKEFIGLSPFKNEKTPSFTVSDEKGFYHCFSSGEHGNIFDFLMKTKSLSFGEAVKSLA
;
A
#
# COMPACT_ATOMS: atom_id res chain seq x y z
N MET A 1 -21.41 8.77 -13.24
CA MET A 1 -20.34 8.65 -14.22
C MET A 1 -19.06 8.17 -13.57
N LYS A 2 -18.41 7.21 -14.19
CA LYS A 2 -17.17 6.68 -13.64
C LYS A 2 -16.00 7.57 -13.96
N MET A 3 -15.21 7.88 -12.97
CA MET A 3 -13.93 8.52 -13.19
C MET A 3 -12.93 7.46 -13.60
N LYS A 4 -12.31 7.69 -14.75
CA LYS A 4 -11.26 6.81 -15.23
C LYS A 4 -9.96 7.56 -15.30
N TYR A 5 -8.92 6.91 -14.81
CA TYR A 5 -7.59 7.48 -14.90
C TYR A 5 -6.79 6.67 -15.90
N PRO A 6 -6.04 7.32 -16.80
CA PRO A 6 -5.19 6.59 -17.74
C PRO A 6 -4.18 5.74 -16.99
N LYS A 7 -3.87 4.59 -17.56
CA LYS A 7 -2.89 3.70 -16.95
C LYS A 7 -1.56 4.39 -16.73
N GLU A 8 -1.16 5.22 -17.70
CA GLU A 8 0.10 5.95 -17.60
C GLU A 8 0.12 6.90 -16.41
N TYR A 9 -1.00 7.53 -16.12
CA TYR A 9 -1.11 8.42 -14.98
C TYR A 9 -0.95 7.64 -13.67
N LEU A 10 -1.61 6.51 -13.57
CA LEU A 10 -1.52 5.66 -12.37
C LEU A 10 -0.12 5.10 -12.21
N ASP A 11 0.50 4.69 -13.30
CA ASP A 11 1.86 4.17 -13.27
C ASP A 11 2.85 5.23 -12.81
N GLU A 12 2.63 6.48 -13.23
CA GLU A 12 3.49 7.57 -12.83
C GLU A 12 3.39 7.84 -11.33
N ILE A 13 2.18 7.78 -10.78
CA ILE A 13 1.99 7.94 -9.34
C ILE A 13 2.75 6.84 -8.61
N LYS A 14 2.66 5.61 -9.08
CA LYS A 14 3.35 4.48 -8.45
C LYS A 14 4.87 4.61 -8.55
N LEU A 15 5.37 5.20 -9.64
CA LEU A 15 6.81 5.42 -9.79
C LEU A 15 7.32 6.52 -8.87
N ARG A 16 6.52 7.55 -8.64
CA ARG A 16 6.93 8.66 -7.79
C ARG A 16 6.82 8.36 -6.31
N LEU A 17 5.93 7.45 -5.96
CA LEU A 17 5.66 7.13 -4.57
C LEU A 17 6.05 5.70 -4.27
N LYS A 18 6.92 5.54 -3.29
CA LYS A 18 7.29 4.21 -2.83
C LYS A 18 6.19 3.67 -1.93
N VAL A 19 5.93 2.36 -2.03
CA VAL A 19 4.91 1.73 -1.20
C VAL A 19 5.26 1.92 0.28
N SER A 20 6.53 1.79 0.63
CA SER A 20 6.96 1.98 2.02
C SER A 20 6.70 3.41 2.51
N SER A 21 6.79 4.40 1.64
CA SER A 21 6.51 5.79 2.02
C SER A 21 5.03 6.00 2.30
N VAL A 22 4.17 5.42 1.47
CA VAL A 22 2.73 5.55 1.66
C VAL A 22 2.29 4.77 2.90
N VAL A 23 2.68 3.51 2.98
CA VAL A 23 2.29 2.65 4.10
C VAL A 23 2.91 3.14 5.40
N GLY A 24 4.15 3.64 5.35
CA GLY A 24 4.85 4.11 6.53
C GLY A 24 4.21 5.30 7.22
N LYS A 25 3.30 6.00 6.55
CA LYS A 25 2.55 7.09 7.18
C LYS A 25 1.52 6.58 8.17
N TYR A 26 1.11 5.34 8.01
CA TYR A 26 0.04 4.76 8.82
C TYR A 26 0.50 3.60 9.68
N ILE A 27 1.58 2.94 9.28
CA ILE A 27 2.09 1.75 9.95
C ILE A 27 3.58 1.93 10.16
N GLN A 28 4.06 1.57 11.34
CA GLN A 28 5.49 1.61 11.61
C GLN A 28 6.16 0.44 10.91
N LEU A 29 7.05 0.74 10.00
CA LEU A 29 7.77 -0.26 9.23
C LEU A 29 9.23 -0.29 9.62
N LYS A 30 9.83 -1.48 9.59
CA LYS A 30 11.26 -1.67 9.81
C LYS A 30 11.86 -2.27 8.55
N LYS A 31 13.00 -1.78 8.17
CA LYS A 31 13.69 -2.31 7.00
C LYS A 31 14.24 -3.69 7.29
N ARG A 32 14.04 -4.60 6.35
CA ARG A 32 14.51 -5.98 6.48
C ARG A 32 14.99 -6.45 5.12
N GLY A 33 16.30 -6.39 4.90
CA GLY A 33 16.85 -6.67 3.59
C GLY A 33 16.36 -5.66 2.57
N LYS A 34 15.76 -6.13 1.51
CA LYS A 34 15.22 -5.27 0.46
C LYS A 34 13.76 -4.90 0.70
N GLU A 35 13.17 -5.41 1.77
CA GLU A 35 11.77 -5.18 2.06
C GLU A 35 11.60 -4.51 3.42
N PHE A 36 10.36 -4.15 3.71
CA PHE A 36 10.00 -3.59 5.00
C PHE A 36 8.98 -4.50 5.65
N ILE A 37 8.97 -4.54 6.98
CA ILE A 37 8.07 -5.41 7.72
C ILE A 37 7.44 -4.64 8.88
N GLY A 38 6.19 -4.97 9.19
CA GLY A 38 5.47 -4.34 10.28
C GLY A 38 4.25 -5.15 10.67
N LEU A 39 3.51 -4.63 11.64
CA LEU A 39 2.26 -5.24 12.06
C LEU A 39 1.17 -4.95 11.05
N SER A 40 0.34 -5.94 10.80
CA SER A 40 -0.72 -5.82 9.80
C SER A 40 -1.83 -4.87 10.27
N PRO A 41 -2.29 -3.97 9.38
CA PRO A 41 -3.48 -3.17 9.68
C PRO A 41 -4.78 -3.94 9.47
N PHE A 42 -4.69 -5.14 8.89
CA PHE A 42 -5.86 -5.96 8.58
C PHE A 42 -6.17 -6.96 9.67
N LYS A 43 -5.24 -7.18 10.57
CA LYS A 43 -5.41 -8.12 11.67
C LYS A 43 -4.76 -7.57 12.92
N ASN A 44 -5.38 -7.87 14.05
CA ASN A 44 -4.80 -7.53 15.34
C ASN A 44 -3.82 -8.64 15.72
N GLU A 45 -2.54 -8.36 15.58
CA GLU A 45 -1.49 -9.34 15.82
C GLU A 45 -0.32 -8.70 16.54
N LYS A 46 0.48 -9.56 17.19
CA LYS A 46 1.67 -9.10 17.90
C LYS A 46 2.95 -9.37 17.11
N THR A 47 2.89 -10.33 16.19
CA THR A 47 4.04 -10.71 15.39
C THR A 47 3.94 -10.07 14.00
N PRO A 48 4.97 -9.37 13.54
CA PRO A 48 4.91 -8.73 12.23
C PRO A 48 4.74 -9.75 11.12
N SER A 49 3.76 -9.51 10.25
CA SER A 49 3.51 -10.37 9.10
C SER A 49 3.20 -9.55 7.85
N PHE A 50 3.22 -8.23 7.97
CA PHE A 50 2.91 -7.33 6.88
C PHE A 50 4.21 -6.87 6.24
N THR A 51 4.41 -7.21 4.96
CA THR A 51 5.63 -6.88 4.25
C THR A 51 5.34 -5.92 3.10
N VAL A 52 6.31 -5.08 2.81
CA VAL A 52 6.23 -4.09 1.74
C VAL A 52 7.47 -4.18 0.88
N SER A 53 7.29 -4.27 -0.43
CA SER A 53 8.40 -4.30 -1.37
C SER A 53 8.32 -3.09 -2.30
N ASP A 54 9.27 -2.16 -2.14
CA ASP A 54 9.33 -1.00 -3.02
C ASP A 54 9.76 -1.41 -4.43
N GLU A 55 10.58 -2.43 -4.52
CA GLU A 55 11.04 -2.91 -5.81
C GLU A 55 9.90 -3.50 -6.63
N LYS A 56 9.05 -4.30 -5.98
CA LYS A 56 7.91 -4.92 -6.64
C LYS A 56 6.69 -4.00 -6.70
N GLY A 57 6.65 -3.00 -5.84
CA GLY A 57 5.58 -2.03 -5.84
C GLY A 57 4.29 -2.48 -5.19
N PHE A 58 4.38 -3.44 -4.25
CA PHE A 58 3.17 -3.86 -3.55
C PHE A 58 3.49 -4.35 -2.14
N TYR A 59 2.42 -4.54 -1.37
CA TYR A 59 2.50 -5.08 -0.02
C TYR A 59 1.89 -6.48 0.01
N HIS A 60 2.21 -7.23 1.05
CA HIS A 60 1.62 -8.53 1.28
C HIS A 60 1.52 -8.79 2.79
N CYS A 61 0.34 -9.17 3.24
CA CYS A 61 0.11 -9.55 4.63
C CYS A 61 -0.01 -11.07 4.71
N PHE A 62 1.00 -11.70 5.28
CA PHE A 62 1.03 -13.16 5.33
C PHE A 62 -0.03 -13.74 6.26
N SER A 63 -0.45 -13.00 7.29
CA SER A 63 -1.44 -13.53 8.22
C SER A 63 -2.87 -13.46 7.69
N SER A 64 -3.18 -12.46 6.88
CA SER A 64 -4.53 -12.30 6.35
C SER A 64 -4.65 -12.67 4.88
N GLY A 65 -3.52 -12.74 4.17
CA GLY A 65 -3.53 -12.98 2.74
C GLY A 65 -3.79 -11.75 1.89
N GLU A 66 -3.97 -10.59 2.52
CA GLU A 66 -4.19 -9.35 1.77
C GLU A 66 -2.93 -8.91 1.05
N HIS A 67 -3.11 -8.41 -0.16
CA HIS A 67 -1.99 -7.89 -0.95
C HIS A 67 -2.51 -6.86 -1.93
N GLY A 68 -1.60 -6.04 -2.46
CA GLY A 68 -1.98 -5.04 -3.43
C GLY A 68 -0.96 -3.91 -3.53
N ASN A 69 -1.33 -2.86 -4.25
CA ASN A 69 -0.48 -1.68 -4.43
C ASN A 69 -0.92 -0.56 -3.49
N ILE A 70 -0.37 0.65 -3.69
CA ILE A 70 -0.67 1.78 -2.81
C ILE A 70 -2.14 2.17 -2.86
N PHE A 71 -2.78 2.02 -4.01
CA PHE A 71 -4.21 2.32 -4.13
C PHE A 71 -5.03 1.32 -3.33
N ASP A 72 -4.71 0.04 -3.46
CA ASP A 72 -5.40 -1.01 -2.71
C ASP A 72 -5.26 -0.81 -1.21
N PHE A 73 -4.07 -0.41 -0.77
CA PHE A 73 -3.82 -0.16 0.64
C PHE A 73 -4.76 0.92 1.19
N LEU A 74 -4.85 2.04 0.49
CA LEU A 74 -5.72 3.13 0.94
C LEU A 74 -7.18 2.76 0.86
N MET A 75 -7.58 2.05 -0.18
CA MET A 75 -8.96 1.63 -0.32
C MET A 75 -9.39 0.72 0.82
N LYS A 76 -8.51 -0.19 1.23
CA LYS A 76 -8.83 -1.16 2.27
C LYS A 76 -8.67 -0.61 3.67
N THR A 77 -7.65 0.21 3.91
CA THR A 77 -7.38 0.70 5.27
C THR A 77 -8.11 1.98 5.61
N LYS A 78 -8.40 2.81 4.62
CA LYS A 78 -9.07 4.09 4.82
C LYS A 78 -10.48 4.11 4.28
N SER A 79 -10.96 2.98 3.78
CA SER A 79 -12.31 2.85 3.23
C SER A 79 -12.58 3.85 2.11
N LEU A 80 -11.56 4.13 1.32
CA LEU A 80 -11.69 5.07 0.20
C LEU A 80 -12.11 4.35 -1.06
N SER A 81 -12.79 5.08 -1.94
CA SER A 81 -13.01 4.58 -3.29
C SER A 81 -11.71 4.72 -4.07
N PHE A 82 -11.63 4.06 -5.21
CA PHE A 82 -10.42 4.14 -6.05
C PHE A 82 -10.12 5.59 -6.43
N GLY A 83 -11.15 6.33 -6.82
CA GLY A 83 -10.96 7.74 -7.18
C GLY A 83 -10.44 8.57 -6.02
N GLU A 84 -10.95 8.32 -4.82
CA GLU A 84 -10.49 9.02 -3.63
C GLU A 84 -9.04 8.66 -3.30
N ALA A 85 -8.68 7.39 -3.45
CA ALA A 85 -7.31 6.96 -3.22
C ALA A 85 -6.35 7.63 -4.20
N VAL A 86 -6.72 7.70 -5.47
CA VAL A 86 -5.90 8.35 -6.48
C VAL A 86 -5.72 9.83 -6.15
N LYS A 87 -6.80 10.52 -5.78
CA LYS A 87 -6.73 11.94 -5.41
C LYS A 87 -5.83 12.16 -4.20
N SER A 88 -5.87 11.25 -3.27
CA SER A 88 -5.06 11.36 -2.05
C SER A 88 -3.56 11.26 -2.35
N LEU A 89 -3.20 10.51 -3.38
CA LEU A 89 -1.81 10.24 -3.71
C LEU A 89 -1.27 11.13 -4.83
N ALA A 90 -2.14 11.72 -5.60
CA ALA A 90 -1.73 12.54 -6.75
C ALA A 90 -1.11 13.88 -6.34
#